data_a4dded111f3f89d55a22b858ae4e4356
#
_entry.id   a4dded111f3f89d55a22b858ae4e4356
#
_cell.length_a   1.000
_cell.length_b   1.000
_cell.length_c   1.000
_cell.angle_alpha   90.00
_cell.angle_beta   90.00
_cell.angle_gamma   90.00
#
_symmetry.space_group_name_H-M   'P 1'
#
loop_
_entity.id
_entity.type
_entity.pdbx_description
1 polymer ?
#
loop_
_entity_poly.entity_id
_entity_poly.type
_entity_poly.pdbx_seq_one_letter_code
_entity_poly.pdbx_strand_id
1 'polypeptide(L)'
;MQPEEIMSFRDHATMSSIVNESTSVNHGLMHSSANNQHSAILFDNITECPGHRASMNILTREHLCKVWSLSPGELIDTMGWAMDNPCDPVIVEPEKAECMQNTMAIVDVTSIPVPWHYEQDRGRYMSASVIIAERNGERNMSFHRQFVAGKNRLVARLVPRHLRQFTDEARADNEILNIAIINGADPCVLLAAAMSFNERIDELRVAASLHLKVYGKPLRVIRLSNGVHVPADAEYAMQAVITGEDDEEGPYVDITGTVDDIRHQPVIQINQIHHRNSPI
;
A
#
# COMPACT_ATOMS: atom_id res chain seq x y z
N MET A 1 -9.39 -1.23 -23.70
CA MET A 1 -9.44 0.02 -22.91
C MET A 1 -8.43 0.96 -23.52
N GLN A 2 -8.80 2.19 -23.81
CA GLN A 2 -7.83 3.19 -24.29
C GLN A 2 -6.93 3.60 -23.11
N PRO A 3 -5.64 3.94 -23.32
CA PRO A 3 -4.75 4.36 -22.22
C PRO A 3 -5.31 5.50 -21.35
N GLU A 4 -6.12 6.38 -21.95
CA GLU A 4 -6.77 7.51 -21.27
C GLU A 4 -7.89 7.10 -20.28
N GLU A 5 -8.32 5.82 -20.30
CA GLU A 5 -9.35 5.28 -19.41
C GLU A 5 -8.79 4.59 -18.17
N ILE A 6 -7.47 4.33 -18.13
CA ILE A 6 -6.80 3.62 -17.03
C ILE A 6 -6.34 4.63 -16.00
N MET A 7 -6.96 4.65 -14.84
CA MET A 7 -6.74 5.68 -13.81
C MET A 7 -6.78 5.15 -12.38
N SER A 8 -6.78 3.84 -12.17
CA SER A 8 -6.81 3.26 -10.84
C SER A 8 -5.99 1.97 -10.78
N PHE A 9 -5.60 1.55 -9.60
CA PHE A 9 -4.97 0.25 -9.37
C PHE A 9 -5.79 -0.88 -10.01
N ARG A 10 -7.12 -0.83 -9.86
CA ARG A 10 -8.04 -1.84 -10.38
C ARG A 10 -7.99 -1.94 -11.91
N ASP A 11 -7.89 -0.81 -12.59
CA ASP A 11 -7.79 -0.79 -14.05
C ASP A 11 -6.49 -1.47 -14.50
N HIS A 12 -5.37 -1.17 -13.84
CA HIS A 12 -4.11 -1.87 -14.07
C HIS A 12 -4.20 -3.38 -13.77
N ALA A 13 -4.85 -3.77 -12.67
CA ALA A 13 -5.03 -5.17 -12.30
C ALA A 13 -5.90 -5.95 -13.30
N THR A 14 -6.96 -5.35 -13.83
CA THR A 14 -7.86 -6.00 -14.80
C THR A 14 -7.22 -6.19 -16.17
N MET A 15 -6.13 -5.49 -16.50
CA MET A 15 -5.32 -5.74 -17.70
C MET A 15 -4.38 -6.93 -17.57
N SER A 16 -4.32 -7.55 -16.40
CA SER A 16 -3.43 -8.67 -16.08
C SER A 16 -3.95 -10.00 -16.61
N SER A 17 -3.09 -11.01 -16.65
CA SER A 17 -3.51 -12.40 -16.85
C SER A 17 -4.33 -12.86 -15.63
N ILE A 18 -5.53 -13.41 -15.84
CA ILE A 18 -6.42 -13.84 -14.77
C ILE A 18 -6.18 -15.32 -14.44
N VAL A 19 -5.93 -15.62 -13.17
CA VAL A 19 -5.85 -16.97 -12.62
C VAL A 19 -7.15 -17.25 -11.86
N ASN A 20 -7.99 -18.13 -12.41
CA ASN A 20 -9.29 -18.50 -11.83
C ASN A 20 -9.18 -19.72 -10.90
N GLU A 21 -8.08 -20.45 -10.96
CA GLU A 21 -7.81 -21.59 -10.09
C GLU A 21 -7.69 -21.13 -8.63
N SER A 22 -8.21 -21.96 -7.70
CA SER A 22 -8.13 -21.66 -6.27
C SER A 22 -6.66 -21.60 -5.85
N THR A 23 -6.23 -20.42 -5.40
CA THR A 23 -4.84 -20.15 -5.02
C THR A 23 -4.74 -19.81 -3.54
N SER A 24 -3.85 -20.49 -2.82
CA SER A 24 -3.62 -20.24 -1.40
C SER A 24 -2.76 -19.01 -1.16
N VAL A 25 -3.07 -18.23 -0.12
CA VAL A 25 -2.18 -17.16 0.38
C VAL A 25 -0.89 -17.75 0.99
N ASN A 26 -0.90 -19.02 1.40
CA ASN A 26 0.28 -19.67 1.97
C ASN A 26 1.13 -20.23 0.83
N HIS A 27 2.14 -19.47 0.39
CA HIS A 27 3.11 -19.75 -0.67
C HIS A 27 2.54 -19.89 -2.09
N GLY A 28 1.22 -20.14 -2.27
CA GLY A 28 0.60 -20.34 -3.59
C GLY A 28 0.70 -19.12 -4.50
N LEU A 29 0.39 -17.92 -3.97
CA LEU A 29 0.53 -16.65 -4.70
C LEU A 29 1.97 -16.44 -5.16
N MET A 30 2.95 -16.67 -4.28
CA MET A 30 4.38 -16.51 -4.60
C MET A 30 4.86 -17.51 -5.62
N HIS A 31 4.46 -18.77 -5.50
CA HIS A 31 4.83 -19.79 -6.47
C HIS A 31 4.34 -19.46 -7.90
N SER A 32 3.08 -19.03 -8.02
CA SER A 32 2.51 -18.60 -9.29
C SER A 32 3.18 -17.35 -9.85
N SER A 33 3.50 -16.38 -8.98
CA SER A 33 4.19 -15.15 -9.35
C SER A 33 5.62 -15.39 -9.82
N ALA A 34 6.37 -16.26 -9.14
CA ALA A 34 7.75 -16.60 -9.51
C ALA A 34 7.84 -17.20 -10.91
N ASN A 35 6.84 -17.96 -11.34
CA ASN A 35 6.76 -18.53 -12.68
C ASN A 35 6.35 -17.51 -13.77
N ASN A 36 5.92 -16.30 -13.36
CA ASN A 36 5.40 -15.26 -14.26
C ASN A 36 5.99 -13.87 -13.95
N GLN A 37 7.28 -13.79 -13.70
CA GLN A 37 7.97 -12.57 -13.20
C GLN A 37 7.81 -11.32 -14.08
N HIS A 38 7.51 -11.48 -15.36
CA HIS A 38 7.39 -10.38 -16.33
C HIS A 38 5.95 -10.02 -16.68
N SER A 39 4.98 -10.69 -16.07
CA SER A 39 3.55 -10.49 -16.38
C SER A 39 2.76 -10.16 -15.13
N ALA A 40 1.96 -9.13 -15.20
CA ALA A 40 0.98 -8.83 -14.16
C ALA A 40 -0.07 -9.95 -14.08
N ILE A 41 -0.42 -10.37 -12.87
CA ILE A 41 -1.35 -11.47 -12.60
C ILE A 41 -2.45 -10.97 -11.65
N LEU A 42 -3.70 -11.32 -11.95
CA LEU A 42 -4.84 -11.17 -11.07
C LEU A 42 -5.35 -12.57 -10.66
N PHE A 43 -5.34 -12.86 -9.37
CA PHE A 43 -5.92 -14.05 -8.77
C PHE A 43 -7.35 -13.74 -8.36
N ASP A 44 -8.30 -14.39 -9.03
CA ASP A 44 -9.74 -14.12 -8.83
C ASP A 44 -10.38 -15.04 -7.79
N ASN A 45 -9.67 -16.08 -7.36
CA ASN A 45 -10.15 -17.07 -6.40
C ASN A 45 -9.07 -17.39 -5.36
N ILE A 46 -9.20 -16.81 -4.16
CA ILE A 46 -8.28 -17.01 -3.04
C ILE A 46 -8.90 -17.98 -2.04
N THR A 47 -8.24 -19.11 -1.80
CA THR A 47 -8.76 -20.22 -0.98
C THR A 47 -9.21 -19.77 0.41
N GLU A 48 -8.38 -19.00 1.10
CA GLU A 48 -8.61 -18.59 2.50
C GLU A 48 -9.45 -17.31 2.63
N CYS A 49 -9.67 -16.59 1.52
CA CYS A 49 -10.31 -15.28 1.53
C CYS A 49 -11.41 -15.18 0.45
N PRO A 50 -12.55 -15.89 0.60
CA PRO A 50 -13.63 -15.87 -0.38
C PRO A 50 -14.15 -14.44 -0.63
N GLY A 51 -14.34 -14.08 -1.91
CA GLY A 51 -14.83 -12.76 -2.31
C GLY A 51 -13.76 -11.67 -2.37
N HIS A 52 -12.51 -11.96 -1.96
CA HIS A 52 -11.35 -11.11 -2.12
C HIS A 52 -10.45 -11.64 -3.25
N ARG A 53 -9.68 -10.75 -3.85
CA ARG A 53 -8.75 -11.04 -4.94
C ARG A 53 -7.36 -10.58 -4.58
N ALA A 54 -6.36 -10.98 -5.35
CA ALA A 54 -5.00 -10.50 -5.18
C ALA A 54 -4.36 -10.23 -6.54
N SER A 55 -3.48 -9.24 -6.61
CA SER A 55 -2.72 -8.97 -7.81
C SER A 55 -1.23 -8.87 -7.53
N MET A 56 -0.42 -9.35 -8.46
CA MET A 56 1.05 -9.35 -8.37
C MET A 56 1.67 -8.84 -9.67
N ASN A 57 2.91 -8.33 -9.58
CA ASN A 57 3.72 -7.86 -10.71
C ASN A 57 3.12 -6.68 -11.52
N ILE A 58 2.22 -5.88 -10.92
CA ILE A 58 1.57 -4.74 -11.61
C ILE A 58 2.55 -3.58 -11.84
N LEU A 59 3.47 -3.33 -10.93
CA LEU A 59 4.36 -2.16 -10.95
C LEU A 59 5.67 -2.42 -11.70
N THR A 60 5.67 -3.26 -12.73
CA THR A 60 6.87 -3.41 -13.57
C THR A 60 7.06 -2.17 -14.43
N ARG A 61 8.32 -1.76 -14.65
CA ARG A 61 8.64 -0.63 -15.53
C ARG A 61 8.03 -0.79 -16.92
N GLU A 62 8.07 -2.00 -17.46
CA GLU A 62 7.52 -2.31 -18.77
C GLU A 62 6.01 -2.08 -18.84
N HIS A 63 5.27 -2.53 -17.81
CA HIS A 63 3.83 -2.33 -17.71
C HIS A 63 3.48 -0.83 -17.64
N LEU A 64 4.14 -0.08 -16.76
CA LEU A 64 3.89 1.36 -16.58
C LEU A 64 4.23 2.15 -17.84
N CYS A 65 5.38 1.90 -18.47
CA CYS A 65 5.76 2.56 -19.72
C CYS A 65 4.73 2.29 -20.82
N LYS A 66 4.25 1.06 -20.93
CA LYS A 66 3.22 0.68 -21.91
C LYS A 66 1.90 1.39 -21.66
N VAL A 67 1.41 1.38 -20.42
CA VAL A 67 0.11 1.96 -20.05
C VAL A 67 0.14 3.48 -20.16
N TRP A 68 1.20 4.13 -19.73
CA TRP A 68 1.35 5.58 -19.78
C TRP A 68 1.91 6.11 -21.10
N SER A 69 2.20 5.21 -22.06
CA SER A 69 2.80 5.56 -23.36
C SER A 69 4.10 6.35 -23.22
N LEU A 70 4.94 5.95 -22.26
CA LEU A 70 6.23 6.56 -21.96
C LEU A 70 7.38 5.60 -22.29
N SER A 71 8.50 6.14 -22.74
CA SER A 71 9.78 5.42 -22.73
C SER A 71 10.31 5.30 -21.30
N PRO A 72 11.25 4.37 -21.02
CA PRO A 72 11.88 4.26 -19.69
C PRO A 72 12.56 5.56 -19.20
N GLY A 73 13.11 6.36 -20.12
CA GLY A 73 13.70 7.68 -19.80
C GLY A 73 12.62 8.69 -19.41
N GLU A 74 11.58 8.80 -20.21
CA GLU A 74 10.45 9.71 -19.95
C GLU A 74 9.71 9.37 -18.64
N LEU A 75 9.63 8.08 -18.25
CA LEU A 75 9.11 7.68 -16.96
C LEU A 75 9.92 8.29 -15.82
N ILE A 76 11.26 8.19 -15.88
CA ILE A 76 12.16 8.76 -14.87
C ILE A 76 12.03 10.28 -14.84
N ASP A 77 12.03 10.94 -16.00
CA ASP A 77 11.89 12.39 -16.10
C ASP A 77 10.54 12.86 -15.56
N THR A 78 9.47 12.11 -15.82
CA THR A 78 8.12 12.40 -15.29
C THR A 78 8.06 12.28 -13.77
N MET A 79 8.70 11.26 -13.21
CA MET A 79 8.81 11.09 -11.75
C MET A 79 9.63 12.23 -11.13
N GLY A 80 10.79 12.58 -11.72
CA GLY A 80 11.62 13.70 -11.28
C GLY A 80 10.86 15.04 -11.34
N TRP A 81 10.14 15.27 -12.44
CA TRP A 81 9.30 16.47 -12.57
C TRP A 81 8.24 16.55 -11.46
N ALA A 82 7.57 15.44 -11.10
CA ALA A 82 6.57 15.43 -10.04
C ALA A 82 7.16 15.74 -8.66
N MET A 83 8.41 15.32 -8.40
CA MET A 83 9.12 15.66 -7.16
C MET A 83 9.41 17.16 -7.06
N ASP A 84 9.75 17.80 -8.18
CA ASP A 84 10.06 19.25 -8.23
C ASP A 84 8.79 20.12 -8.27
N ASN A 85 7.63 19.54 -8.60
CA ASN A 85 6.37 20.26 -8.78
C ASN A 85 5.20 19.64 -7.99
N PRO A 86 5.32 19.42 -6.66
CA PRO A 86 4.27 18.81 -5.88
C PRO A 86 3.01 19.70 -5.84
N CYS A 87 1.82 19.11 -5.98
CA CYS A 87 0.54 19.80 -5.90
C CYS A 87 -0.41 19.12 -4.91
N ASP A 88 -1.42 19.87 -4.45
CA ASP A 88 -2.39 19.31 -3.50
C ASP A 88 -3.38 18.37 -4.20
N PRO A 89 -3.70 17.21 -3.61
CA PRO A 89 -4.79 16.36 -4.07
C PRO A 89 -6.14 17.04 -3.79
N VAL A 90 -7.20 16.59 -4.47
CA VAL A 90 -8.57 17.07 -4.24
C VAL A 90 -9.23 16.24 -3.15
N ILE A 91 -9.66 16.89 -2.08
CA ILE A 91 -10.44 16.24 -1.02
C ILE A 91 -11.88 16.06 -1.51
N VAL A 92 -12.38 14.84 -1.44
CA VAL A 92 -13.78 14.50 -1.76
C VAL A 92 -14.50 13.98 -0.52
N GLU A 93 -15.84 13.99 -0.56
CA GLU A 93 -16.64 13.44 0.53
C GLU A 93 -16.52 11.91 0.57
N PRO A 94 -16.51 11.28 1.76
CA PRO A 94 -16.36 9.82 1.89
C PRO A 94 -17.36 9.00 1.08
N GLU A 95 -18.58 9.50 0.88
CA GLU A 95 -19.64 8.86 0.10
C GLU A 95 -19.29 8.76 -1.40
N LYS A 96 -18.32 9.54 -1.86
CA LYS A 96 -17.81 9.55 -3.24
C LYS A 96 -16.53 8.72 -3.41
N ALA A 97 -16.06 8.09 -2.33
CA ALA A 97 -14.83 7.32 -2.32
C ALA A 97 -15.10 5.83 -2.47
N GLU A 98 -14.46 5.22 -3.43
CA GLU A 98 -14.60 3.80 -3.72
C GLU A 98 -14.08 2.93 -2.56
N CYS A 99 -13.04 3.35 -1.87
CA CYS A 99 -12.51 2.63 -0.71
C CYS A 99 -13.49 2.56 0.47
N MET A 100 -14.52 3.41 0.50
CA MET A 100 -15.54 3.47 1.57
C MET A 100 -16.80 2.64 1.26
N GLN A 101 -16.83 1.88 0.16
CA GLN A 101 -18.02 1.11 -0.24
C GLN A 101 -18.44 0.07 0.80
N ASN A 102 -17.49 -0.48 1.54
CA ASN A 102 -17.74 -1.44 2.62
C ASN A 102 -16.88 -1.13 3.83
N THR A 103 -17.37 -1.53 4.99
CA THR A 103 -16.63 -1.51 6.26
C THR A 103 -16.76 -2.86 6.93
N MET A 104 -15.66 -3.46 7.34
CA MET A 104 -15.71 -4.72 8.08
C MET A 104 -16.41 -4.52 9.42
N ALA A 105 -17.43 -5.33 9.71
CA ALA A 105 -18.16 -5.27 10.98
C ALA A 105 -17.26 -5.67 12.17
N ILE A 106 -16.32 -6.57 11.94
CA ILE A 106 -15.30 -7.00 12.91
C ILE A 106 -13.96 -6.90 12.18
N VAL A 107 -13.02 -6.16 12.79
CA VAL A 107 -11.67 -6.03 12.22
C VAL A 107 -10.95 -7.38 12.27
N ASP A 108 -10.64 -7.90 11.08
CA ASP A 108 -9.92 -9.16 10.93
C ASP A 108 -9.02 -9.13 9.68
N VAL A 109 -7.79 -8.67 9.84
CA VAL A 109 -6.80 -8.61 8.76
C VAL A 109 -6.41 -10.01 8.25
N THR A 110 -6.69 -11.05 9.02
CA THR A 110 -6.40 -12.44 8.60
C THR A 110 -7.41 -12.96 7.57
N SER A 111 -8.55 -12.28 7.40
CA SER A 111 -9.58 -12.59 6.40
C SER A 111 -9.34 -11.93 5.05
N ILE A 112 -8.33 -11.07 4.91
CA ILE A 112 -7.94 -10.50 3.62
C ILE A 112 -6.71 -11.24 3.06
N PRO A 113 -6.45 -11.20 1.73
CA PRO A 113 -5.44 -12.05 1.10
C PRO A 113 -4.01 -11.55 1.31
N VAL A 114 -3.58 -11.49 2.56
CA VAL A 114 -2.20 -11.19 2.92
C VAL A 114 -1.35 -12.45 2.69
N PRO A 115 -0.32 -12.41 1.83
CA PRO A 115 0.46 -13.60 1.50
C PRO A 115 1.46 -13.97 2.59
N TRP A 116 1.73 -15.28 2.70
CA TRP A 116 2.92 -15.84 3.31
C TRP A 116 3.88 -16.17 2.17
N HIS A 117 4.96 -15.39 2.03
CA HIS A 117 5.81 -15.44 0.85
C HIS A 117 6.77 -16.64 0.87
N TYR A 118 7.56 -16.81 1.92
CA TYR A 118 8.59 -17.83 2.05
C TYR A 118 8.43 -18.64 3.33
N GLU A 119 8.85 -19.90 3.31
CA GLU A 119 8.80 -20.77 4.50
C GLU A 119 9.63 -20.24 5.68
N GLN A 120 10.68 -19.45 5.37
CA GLN A 120 11.55 -18.83 6.37
C GLN A 120 10.90 -17.60 7.05
N ASP A 121 9.86 -17.03 6.43
CA ASP A 121 9.14 -15.92 7.05
C ASP A 121 8.41 -16.38 8.30
N ARG A 122 8.31 -15.51 9.30
CA ARG A 122 7.53 -15.77 10.53
C ARG A 122 6.06 -16.11 10.25
N GLY A 123 5.52 -15.68 9.10
CA GLY A 123 4.15 -15.87 8.71
C GLY A 123 3.71 -14.92 7.59
N ARG A 124 2.47 -14.47 7.64
CA ARG A 124 1.92 -13.53 6.65
C ARG A 124 2.45 -12.11 6.85
N TYR A 125 2.81 -11.46 5.75
CA TYR A 125 3.29 -10.08 5.76
C TYR A 125 2.55 -9.21 4.75
N MET A 126 2.07 -8.05 5.21
CA MET A 126 1.62 -6.97 4.34
C MET A 126 2.86 -6.21 3.85
N SER A 127 3.48 -6.68 2.77
CA SER A 127 4.72 -6.10 2.22
C SER A 127 4.47 -5.06 1.14
N ALA A 128 3.28 -5.06 0.51
CA ALA A 128 2.88 -4.15 -0.56
C ALA A 128 1.94 -3.04 -0.09
N SER A 129 1.71 -2.90 1.21
CA SER A 129 0.88 -1.83 1.77
C SER A 129 1.71 -0.60 2.12
N VAL A 130 1.07 0.55 2.02
CA VAL A 130 1.65 1.86 2.32
C VAL A 130 1.07 2.37 3.63
N ILE A 131 1.94 2.85 4.53
CA ILE A 131 1.53 3.57 5.75
C ILE A 131 1.54 5.06 5.45
N ILE A 132 0.46 5.74 5.82
CA ILE A 132 0.33 7.19 5.79
C ILE A 132 0.19 7.68 7.24
N ALA A 133 1.03 8.60 7.64
CA ALA A 133 1.00 9.24 8.94
C ALA A 133 0.98 10.77 8.79
N GLU A 134 0.20 11.44 9.64
CA GLU A 134 0.15 12.89 9.70
C GLU A 134 0.39 13.35 11.14
N ARG A 135 1.38 14.24 11.35
CA ARG A 135 1.72 14.81 12.64
C ARG A 135 2.23 16.24 12.47
N ASN A 136 1.74 17.15 13.33
CA ASN A 136 2.20 18.55 13.36
C ASN A 136 2.16 19.29 12.01
N GLY A 137 1.18 18.92 11.14
CA GLY A 137 1.03 19.53 9.81
C GLY A 137 1.96 18.94 8.75
N GLU A 138 2.77 17.95 9.10
CA GLU A 138 3.61 17.19 8.17
C GLU A 138 2.98 15.83 7.87
N ARG A 139 3.23 15.30 6.68
CA ARG A 139 2.79 13.97 6.23
C ARG A 139 3.96 13.14 5.78
N ASN A 140 3.89 11.84 6.06
CA ASN A 140 4.76 10.83 5.46
C ASN A 140 3.92 9.71 4.89
N MET A 141 4.26 9.25 3.69
CA MET A 141 3.63 8.12 3.02
C MET A 141 4.72 7.19 2.49
N SER A 142 4.83 5.98 3.05
CA SER A 142 5.94 5.06 2.71
C SER A 142 5.57 3.60 2.87
N PHE A 143 6.30 2.73 2.14
CA PHE A 143 6.19 1.28 2.29
C PHE A 143 6.89 0.81 3.56
N HIS A 144 6.21 -0.05 4.29
CA HIS A 144 6.76 -0.80 5.42
C HIS A 144 6.23 -2.22 5.40
N ARG A 145 7.10 -3.22 5.57
CA ARG A 145 6.63 -4.58 5.78
C ARG A 145 6.01 -4.69 7.17
N GLN A 146 4.86 -5.36 7.25
CA GLN A 146 4.07 -5.47 8.46
C GLN A 146 3.70 -6.94 8.70
N PHE A 147 4.23 -7.53 9.77
CA PHE A 147 3.90 -8.88 10.19
C PHE A 147 2.48 -8.92 10.74
N VAL A 148 1.66 -9.87 10.30
CA VAL A 148 0.31 -10.09 10.81
C VAL A 148 0.38 -10.89 12.11
N ALA A 149 0.38 -10.20 13.26
CA ALA A 149 0.48 -10.79 14.58
C ALA A 149 -0.87 -11.22 15.19
N GLY A 150 -1.98 -10.83 14.53
CA GLY A 150 -3.33 -11.16 14.99
C GLY A 150 -4.39 -10.51 14.11
N LYS A 151 -5.66 -10.64 14.50
CA LYS A 151 -6.81 -10.15 13.71
C LYS A 151 -6.78 -8.64 13.47
N ASN A 152 -6.31 -7.87 14.43
CA ASN A 152 -6.23 -6.42 14.38
C ASN A 152 -4.86 -5.88 14.82
N ARG A 153 -3.84 -6.76 14.87
CA ARG A 153 -2.50 -6.44 15.36
C ARG A 153 -1.45 -6.74 14.30
N LEU A 154 -0.64 -5.74 13.98
CA LEU A 154 0.51 -5.87 13.10
C LEU A 154 1.78 -5.46 13.86
N VAL A 155 2.94 -5.93 13.40
CA VAL A 155 4.25 -5.44 13.85
C VAL A 155 5.00 -4.93 12.63
N ALA A 156 5.34 -3.63 12.61
CA ALA A 156 5.88 -2.97 11.43
C ALA A 156 7.39 -2.74 11.54
N ARG A 157 8.15 -3.18 10.54
CA ARG A 157 9.57 -2.87 10.43
C ARG A 157 9.77 -1.40 10.09
N LEU A 158 10.10 -0.58 11.08
CA LEU A 158 10.42 0.84 10.91
C LEU A 158 11.92 1.08 10.98
N VAL A 159 12.51 1.42 9.83
CA VAL A 159 13.91 1.89 9.77
C VAL A 159 14.00 3.35 10.22
N PRO A 160 15.19 3.84 10.66
CA PRO A 160 15.36 5.21 11.15
C PRO A 160 15.18 6.27 10.04
N ARG A 161 13.91 6.54 9.66
CA ARG A 161 13.46 7.53 8.69
C ARG A 161 12.22 8.24 9.22
N HIS A 162 11.50 8.98 8.37
CA HIS A 162 10.42 9.89 8.75
C HIS A 162 9.32 9.24 9.61
N LEU A 163 8.76 8.09 9.21
CA LEU A 163 7.73 7.42 10.03
C LEU A 163 8.25 6.98 11.40
N ARG A 164 9.48 6.48 11.47
CA ARG A 164 10.12 6.15 12.75
C ARG A 164 10.28 7.39 13.63
N GLN A 165 10.69 8.52 13.04
CA GLN A 165 10.81 9.77 13.75
C GLN A 165 9.46 10.25 14.29
N PHE A 166 8.37 10.22 13.48
CA PHE A 166 7.01 10.53 13.97
C PHE A 166 6.58 9.64 15.14
N THR A 167 6.94 8.34 15.05
CA THR A 167 6.65 7.37 16.12
C THR A 167 7.39 7.72 17.41
N ASP A 168 8.68 8.03 17.32
CA ASP A 168 9.51 8.37 18.47
C ASP A 168 9.09 9.71 19.10
N GLU A 169 8.74 10.72 18.29
CA GLU A 169 8.19 12.00 18.73
C GLU A 169 6.84 11.81 19.47
N ALA A 170 5.91 11.02 18.90
CA ALA A 170 4.64 10.74 19.56
C ALA A 170 4.83 10.03 20.92
N ARG A 171 5.74 9.06 20.98
CA ARG A 171 6.09 8.37 22.24
C ARG A 171 6.69 9.31 23.27
N ALA A 172 7.55 10.24 22.85
CA ALA A 172 8.13 11.24 23.76
C ALA A 172 7.07 12.18 24.35
N ASP A 173 6.03 12.48 23.58
CA ASP A 173 4.89 13.30 24.02
C ASP A 173 3.81 12.49 24.77
N ASN A 174 4.01 11.18 24.98
CA ASN A 174 3.02 10.23 25.52
C ASN A 174 1.71 10.18 24.70
N GLU A 175 1.83 10.32 23.40
CA GLU A 175 0.72 10.24 22.44
C GLU A 175 0.79 8.95 21.63
N ILE A 176 -0.35 8.53 21.09
CA ILE A 176 -0.43 7.51 20.04
C ILE A 176 -0.36 8.20 18.68
N LEU A 177 0.32 7.58 17.71
CA LEU A 177 0.38 8.11 16.35
C LEU A 177 -0.76 7.52 15.52
N ASN A 178 -1.72 8.37 15.10
CA ASN A 178 -2.75 7.99 14.15
C ASN A 178 -2.11 7.76 12.77
N ILE A 179 -2.45 6.63 12.16
CA ILE A 179 -2.00 6.27 10.82
C ILE A 179 -3.16 5.72 9.97
N ALA A 180 -2.96 5.70 8.68
CA ALA A 180 -3.74 4.87 7.77
C ALA A 180 -2.82 3.87 7.07
N ILE A 181 -3.36 2.68 6.77
CA ILE A 181 -2.70 1.69 5.94
C ILE A 181 -3.56 1.52 4.69
N ILE A 182 -2.96 1.71 3.52
CA ILE A 182 -3.64 1.47 2.24
C ILE A 182 -3.00 0.29 1.52
N ASN A 183 -3.83 -0.48 0.82
CA ASN A 183 -3.37 -1.55 -0.05
C ASN A 183 -4.13 -1.47 -1.37
N GLY A 184 -3.44 -1.70 -2.51
CA GLY A 184 -4.05 -1.58 -3.82
C GLY A 184 -4.42 -0.13 -4.17
N ALA A 185 -3.47 0.79 -4.18
CA ALA A 185 -3.64 2.17 -4.58
C ALA A 185 -3.12 2.42 -6.01
N ASP A 186 -3.53 3.53 -6.62
CA ASP A 186 -3.04 3.96 -7.94
C ASP A 186 -1.50 3.90 -8.03
N PRO A 187 -0.92 3.48 -9.17
CA PRO A 187 0.52 3.41 -9.37
C PRO A 187 1.27 4.71 -9.04
N CYS A 188 0.67 5.89 -9.26
CA CYS A 188 1.31 7.17 -8.91
C CYS A 188 1.49 7.30 -7.39
N VAL A 189 0.52 6.81 -6.60
CA VAL A 189 0.60 6.77 -5.14
C VAL A 189 1.69 5.79 -4.69
N LEU A 190 1.70 4.59 -5.27
CA LEU A 190 2.67 3.55 -4.92
C LEU A 190 4.10 3.95 -5.32
N LEU A 191 4.30 4.57 -6.49
CA LEU A 191 5.60 5.08 -6.89
C LEU A 191 6.09 6.20 -5.96
N ALA A 192 5.22 7.17 -5.63
CA ALA A 192 5.59 8.25 -4.71
C ALA A 192 5.95 7.71 -3.32
N ALA A 193 5.20 6.72 -2.80
CA ALA A 193 5.50 6.06 -1.53
C ALA A 193 6.81 5.26 -1.52
N ALA A 194 7.30 4.85 -2.70
CA ALA A 194 8.57 4.14 -2.86
C ALA A 194 9.78 5.09 -3.03
N MET A 195 9.55 6.38 -3.29
CA MET A 195 10.61 7.37 -3.42
C MET A 195 11.30 7.62 -2.08
N SER A 196 12.58 7.94 -2.12
CA SER A 196 13.37 8.34 -0.94
C SER A 196 13.77 9.79 -1.06
N PHE A 197 13.39 10.59 -0.08
CA PHE A 197 13.76 12.00 0.00
C PHE A 197 14.70 12.24 1.18
N ASN A 198 15.63 13.18 1.03
CA ASN A 198 16.50 13.61 2.12
C ASN A 198 15.79 14.58 3.08
N GLU A 199 14.76 15.27 2.58
CA GLU A 199 13.96 16.24 3.31
C GLU A 199 12.55 15.65 3.55
N ARG A 200 11.80 16.24 4.48
CA ARG A 200 10.38 15.90 4.73
C ARG A 200 9.52 16.45 3.59
N ILE A 201 9.44 15.70 2.50
CA ILE A 201 8.56 15.98 1.38
C ILE A 201 7.26 15.20 1.61
N ASP A 202 6.13 15.84 1.32
CA ASP A 202 4.81 15.19 1.34
C ASP A 202 4.66 14.32 0.10
N GLU A 203 4.86 13.00 0.24
CA GLU A 203 4.78 12.04 -0.86
C GLU A 203 3.39 12.00 -1.49
N LEU A 204 2.32 12.31 -0.75
CA LEU A 204 0.96 12.36 -1.30
C LEU A 204 0.79 13.55 -2.27
N ARG A 205 1.48 14.67 -2.04
CA ARG A 205 1.50 15.80 -2.98
C ARG A 205 2.32 15.47 -4.24
N VAL A 206 3.40 14.71 -4.10
CA VAL A 206 4.16 14.18 -5.25
C VAL A 206 3.29 13.22 -6.06
N ALA A 207 2.56 12.31 -5.39
CA ALA A 207 1.61 11.41 -6.04
C ALA A 207 0.54 12.17 -6.80
N ALA A 208 -0.02 13.25 -6.22
CA ALA A 208 -1.04 14.08 -6.85
C ALA A 208 -0.50 14.77 -8.12
N SER A 209 0.73 15.28 -8.08
CA SER A 209 1.39 15.88 -9.24
C SER A 209 1.65 14.86 -10.34
N LEU A 210 2.16 13.67 -9.97
CA LEU A 210 2.38 12.58 -10.92
C LEU A 210 1.07 12.14 -11.59
N HIS A 211 0.00 11.95 -10.79
CA HIS A 211 -1.33 11.58 -11.26
C HIS A 211 -1.90 12.63 -12.25
N LEU A 212 -1.78 13.91 -11.92
CA LEU A 212 -2.20 15.00 -12.80
C LEU A 212 -1.40 15.00 -14.11
N LYS A 213 -0.09 14.75 -14.03
CA LYS A 213 0.81 14.72 -15.20
C LYS A 213 0.49 13.56 -16.13
N VAL A 214 0.22 12.38 -15.58
CA VAL A 214 0.02 11.14 -16.35
C VAL A 214 -1.40 11.04 -16.91
N TYR A 215 -2.41 11.36 -16.09
CA TYR A 215 -3.82 11.14 -16.46
C TYR A 215 -4.59 12.44 -16.78
N GLY A 216 -3.99 13.61 -16.60
CA GLY A 216 -4.66 14.90 -16.79
C GLY A 216 -5.80 15.18 -15.80
N LYS A 217 -5.88 14.42 -14.70
CA LYS A 217 -6.93 14.51 -13.67
C LYS A 217 -6.31 14.62 -12.28
N PRO A 218 -6.95 15.32 -11.33
CA PRO A 218 -6.43 15.42 -9.97
C PRO A 218 -6.59 14.09 -9.23
N LEU A 219 -5.61 13.76 -8.38
CA LEU A 219 -5.73 12.68 -7.42
C LEU A 219 -6.82 13.02 -6.39
N ARG A 220 -7.77 12.10 -6.17
CA ARG A 220 -8.83 12.26 -5.17
C ARG A 220 -8.41 11.60 -3.87
N VAL A 221 -8.64 12.28 -2.75
CA VAL A 221 -8.40 11.77 -1.40
C VAL A 221 -9.60 12.02 -0.51
N ILE A 222 -9.75 11.21 0.53
CA ILE A 222 -10.69 11.45 1.63
C ILE A 222 -9.92 11.61 2.94
N ARG A 223 -10.55 12.25 3.90
CA ARG A 223 -10.07 12.28 5.27
C ARG A 223 -10.82 11.23 6.09
N LEU A 224 -10.10 10.26 6.61
CA LEU A 224 -10.65 9.25 7.52
C LEU A 224 -11.02 9.85 8.87
N SER A 225 -11.84 9.15 9.67
CA SER A 225 -12.32 9.67 10.97
C SER A 225 -11.20 9.85 12.00
N ASN A 226 -10.05 9.16 11.84
CA ASN A 226 -8.85 9.39 12.65
C ASN A 226 -8.00 10.58 12.19
N GLY A 227 -8.45 11.31 11.16
CA GLY A 227 -7.82 12.53 10.66
C GLY A 227 -6.86 12.36 9.49
N VAL A 228 -6.45 11.13 9.17
CA VAL A 228 -5.45 10.85 8.11
C VAL A 228 -6.10 10.85 6.73
N HIS A 229 -5.42 11.44 5.74
CA HIS A 229 -5.88 11.43 4.35
C HIS A 229 -5.40 10.19 3.61
N VAL A 230 -6.31 9.59 2.81
CA VAL A 230 -6.01 8.40 1.98
C VAL A 230 -6.56 8.59 0.56
N PRO A 231 -5.98 7.95 -0.47
CA PRO A 231 -6.55 7.90 -1.81
C PRO A 231 -7.97 7.35 -1.78
N ALA A 232 -8.89 8.02 -2.47
CA ALA A 232 -10.31 7.69 -2.48
C ALA A 232 -10.61 6.35 -3.17
N ASP A 233 -9.74 5.92 -4.09
CA ASP A 233 -9.90 4.72 -4.92
C ASP A 233 -9.06 3.53 -4.46
N ALA A 234 -8.42 3.58 -3.30
CA ALA A 234 -7.67 2.45 -2.74
C ALA A 234 -8.58 1.21 -2.60
N GLU A 235 -8.04 0.02 -2.82
CA GLU A 235 -8.79 -1.23 -2.66
C GLU A 235 -9.14 -1.48 -1.19
N TYR A 236 -8.18 -1.19 -0.29
CA TYR A 236 -8.36 -1.18 1.16
C TYR A 236 -7.82 0.11 1.77
N ALA A 237 -8.56 0.65 2.73
CA ALA A 237 -8.14 1.75 3.58
C ALA A 237 -8.40 1.38 5.05
N MET A 238 -7.35 1.28 5.84
CA MET A 238 -7.43 0.84 7.23
C MET A 238 -7.07 2.01 8.15
N GLN A 239 -7.92 2.26 9.13
CA GLN A 239 -7.61 3.18 10.22
C GLN A 239 -6.86 2.42 11.30
N ALA A 240 -5.73 2.94 11.71
CA ALA A 240 -4.88 2.31 12.69
C ALA A 240 -4.12 3.32 13.54
N VAL A 241 -3.46 2.83 14.56
CA VAL A 241 -2.55 3.61 15.40
C VAL A 241 -1.24 2.84 15.60
N ILE A 242 -0.12 3.56 15.67
CA ILE A 242 1.12 3.01 16.21
C ILE A 242 1.06 3.21 17.71
N THR A 243 1.13 2.09 18.46
CA THR A 243 1.04 2.09 19.92
C THR A 243 2.38 2.40 20.58
N GLY A 244 2.39 2.53 21.91
CA GLY A 244 3.61 2.61 22.70
C GLY A 244 4.36 1.27 22.84
N GLU A 245 3.76 0.15 22.39
CA GLU A 245 4.32 -1.19 22.52
C GLU A 245 5.26 -1.55 21.37
N ASP A 246 6.24 -2.39 21.66
CA ASP A 246 7.05 -3.11 20.67
C ASP A 246 6.82 -4.62 20.82
N ASP A 247 6.94 -5.34 19.70
CA ASP A 247 6.86 -6.81 19.66
C ASP A 247 7.87 -7.36 18.64
N GLU A 248 8.05 -8.67 18.62
CA GLU A 248 8.97 -9.33 17.69
C GLU A 248 8.48 -9.23 16.25
N GLU A 249 9.33 -8.73 15.36
CA GLU A 249 9.21 -8.72 13.91
C GLU A 249 10.35 -9.54 13.30
N GLY A 250 10.05 -10.34 12.30
CA GLY A 250 10.99 -11.30 11.67
C GLY A 250 10.87 -12.72 12.27
N PRO A 251 11.57 -13.69 11.68
CA PRO A 251 12.41 -13.55 10.49
C PRO A 251 11.60 -13.19 9.23
N TYR A 252 12.24 -12.58 8.25
CA TYR A 252 11.63 -12.19 6.98
C TYR A 252 12.65 -12.25 5.84
N VAL A 253 12.30 -12.86 4.73
CA VAL A 253 13.13 -12.89 3.50
C VAL A 253 12.90 -11.59 2.74
N ASP A 254 13.92 -10.75 2.66
CA ASP A 254 13.82 -9.48 1.96
C ASP A 254 13.94 -9.62 0.43
N ILE A 255 13.83 -8.49 -0.29
CA ILE A 255 13.90 -8.43 -1.75
C ILE A 255 15.24 -8.92 -2.32
N THR A 256 16.31 -8.94 -1.51
CA THR A 256 17.64 -9.43 -1.91
C THR A 256 17.78 -10.95 -1.71
N GLY A 257 16.78 -11.59 -1.11
CA GLY A 257 16.81 -13.00 -0.73
C GLY A 257 17.55 -13.27 0.59
N THR A 258 17.94 -12.22 1.31
CA THR A 258 18.55 -12.32 2.64
C THR A 258 17.47 -12.47 3.70
N VAL A 259 17.70 -13.38 4.65
CA VAL A 259 16.79 -13.54 5.80
C VAL A 259 17.18 -12.53 6.88
N ASP A 260 16.29 -11.58 7.17
CA ASP A 260 16.43 -10.64 8.27
C ASP A 260 16.16 -11.32 9.62
N ASP A 261 16.95 -10.95 10.64
CA ASP A 261 16.81 -11.43 12.00
C ASP A 261 15.56 -10.87 12.70
N ILE A 262 15.14 -11.55 13.78
CA ILE A 262 14.10 -11.11 14.70
C ILE A 262 14.54 -9.81 15.40
N ARG A 263 13.66 -8.82 15.45
CA ARG A 263 13.87 -7.55 16.14
C ARG A 263 12.59 -7.05 16.79
N HIS A 264 12.69 -6.36 17.92
CA HIS A 264 11.56 -5.65 18.48
C HIS A 264 11.24 -4.41 17.65
N GLN A 265 9.99 -4.29 17.24
CA GLN A 265 9.48 -3.26 16.35
C GLN A 265 8.10 -2.76 16.80
N PRO A 266 7.70 -1.52 16.43
CA PRO A 266 6.44 -0.95 16.84
C PRO A 266 5.22 -1.78 16.46
N VAL A 267 4.30 -1.87 17.40
CA VAL A 267 2.99 -2.51 17.23
C VAL A 267 2.00 -1.52 16.63
N ILE A 268 1.29 -1.99 15.62
CA ILE A 268 0.16 -1.29 15.03
C ILE A 268 -1.13 -1.99 15.45
N GLN A 269 -2.08 -1.19 15.93
CA GLN A 269 -3.44 -1.61 16.23
C GLN A 269 -4.37 -1.09 15.14
N ILE A 270 -5.03 -2.01 14.40
CA ILE A 270 -6.04 -1.65 13.39
C ILE A 270 -7.38 -1.48 14.10
N ASN A 271 -8.01 -0.33 13.88
CA ASN A 271 -9.29 0.04 14.48
C ASN A 271 -10.48 -0.16 13.53
N GLN A 272 -10.26 0.00 12.22
CA GLN A 272 -11.29 -0.14 11.19
C GLN A 272 -10.67 -0.52 9.85
N ILE A 273 -11.37 -1.34 9.07
CA ILE A 273 -10.99 -1.72 7.71
C ILE A 273 -12.14 -1.35 6.77
N HIS A 274 -11.86 -0.46 5.83
CA HIS A 274 -12.74 -0.13 4.71
C HIS A 274 -12.20 -0.77 3.44
N HIS A 275 -13.09 -1.15 2.51
CA HIS A 275 -12.67 -1.73 1.25
C HIS A 275 -13.69 -1.54 0.13
N ARG A 276 -13.24 -1.64 -1.11
CA ARG A 276 -14.11 -1.65 -2.30
C ARG A 276 -14.94 -2.93 -2.37
N ASN A 277 -15.95 -2.94 -3.24
CA ASN A 277 -16.65 -4.16 -3.62
C ASN A 277 -15.68 -5.12 -4.33
N SER A 278 -15.68 -6.41 -3.98
CA SER A 278 -14.76 -7.42 -4.53
C SER A 278 -13.31 -6.89 -4.59
N PRO A 279 -12.67 -6.59 -3.44
CA PRO A 279 -11.39 -5.90 -3.40
C PRO A 279 -10.25 -6.78 -3.92
N ILE A 280 -9.17 -6.12 -4.35
CA ILE A 280 -7.95 -6.75 -4.87
C ILE A 280 -6.82 -6.54 -3.88
#